data_e9598938bda047daa5ff2960f68dc421
#
_entry.id   e9598938bda047daa5ff2960f68dc421
#
_cell.length_a   1.000
_cell.length_b   1.000
_cell.length_c   1.000
_cell.angle_alpha   90.00
_cell.angle_beta   90.00
_cell.angle_gamma   90.00
#
_symmetry.space_group_name_H-M   'P 1'
#
loop_
_entity.id
_entity.type
_entity.pdbx_description
1 polymer ?
#
loop_
_entity_poly.entity_id
_entity_poly.type
_entity_poly.pdbx_seq_one_letter_code
_entity_poly.pdbx_strand_id
1 'polypeptide(L)'
;MSRLIDARGLALVRGGRLLFEGLGFALDSGEGLHLTGPNGCGKSSLIRLIAGLLTNAAGSIERAEAALADEHLALDRELSLGHALAFWRGPKLGEARAAFDLDRIADVPVRMLSTGQGRRARLARVMACGKPLWLLDEPLNGLDAAGSDQLAKAIAGHRKSGGGVVIASHRSLAGDWRTLGLGG
;
A
#
# COMPACT_ATOMS: atom_id res chain seq x y z
N MET A 1 -2.16 9.91 -20.22
CA MET A 1 -1.93 9.38 -18.86
C MET A 1 -3.15 9.72 -18.04
N SER A 2 -3.72 8.75 -17.30
CA SER A 2 -4.89 9.00 -16.45
C SER A 2 -4.43 9.41 -15.05
N ARG A 3 -5.12 10.40 -14.47
CA ARG A 3 -4.89 10.84 -13.09
C ARG A 3 -5.41 9.79 -12.12
N LEU A 4 -4.57 9.34 -11.19
CA LEU A 4 -4.94 8.38 -10.13
C LEU A 4 -5.17 9.07 -8.78
N ILE A 5 -4.51 10.20 -8.51
CA ILE A 5 -4.76 11.06 -7.36
C ILE A 5 -4.66 12.51 -7.79
N ASP A 6 -5.61 13.33 -7.36
CA ASP A 6 -5.54 14.80 -7.38
C ASP A 6 -5.95 15.32 -6.00
N ALA A 7 -4.98 15.83 -5.25
CA ALA A 7 -5.16 16.34 -3.89
C ALA A 7 -4.82 17.84 -3.85
N ARG A 8 -5.72 18.65 -3.28
CA ARG A 8 -5.59 20.11 -3.28
C ARG A 8 -5.89 20.67 -1.90
N GLY A 9 -4.90 21.38 -1.32
CA GLY A 9 -5.06 22.11 -0.07
C GLY A 9 -5.49 21.24 1.10
N LEU A 10 -5.08 19.96 1.16
CA LEU A 10 -5.50 19.03 2.21
C LEU A 10 -4.99 19.48 3.57
N ALA A 11 -5.88 19.44 4.56
CA ALA A 11 -5.53 19.51 5.97
C ALA A 11 -6.06 18.29 6.71
N LEU A 12 -5.30 17.80 7.68
CA LEU A 12 -5.70 16.69 8.52
C LEU A 12 -5.41 16.97 9.99
N VAL A 13 -6.45 16.84 10.81
CA VAL A 13 -6.38 16.90 12.26
C VAL A 13 -6.66 15.51 12.82
N ARG A 14 -5.84 15.05 13.76
CA ARG A 14 -6.03 13.76 14.43
C ARG A 14 -5.71 13.88 15.92
N GLY A 15 -6.65 13.45 16.78
CA GLY A 15 -6.50 13.57 18.23
C GLY A 15 -6.26 15.02 18.70
N GLY A 16 -6.90 15.99 18.07
CA GLY A 16 -6.73 17.42 18.37
C GLY A 16 -5.43 18.05 17.85
N ARG A 17 -4.57 17.29 17.17
CA ARG A 17 -3.30 17.78 16.60
C ARG A 17 -3.43 17.94 15.09
N LEU A 18 -3.04 19.10 14.57
CA LEU A 18 -2.85 19.34 13.14
C LEU A 18 -1.61 18.55 12.68
N LEU A 19 -1.79 17.65 11.71
CA LEU A 19 -0.71 16.84 11.16
C LEU A 19 -0.09 17.50 9.92
N PHE A 20 -0.92 18.05 9.05
CA PHE A 20 -0.51 18.84 7.89
C PHE A 20 -1.64 19.75 7.44
N GLU A 21 -1.28 20.83 6.73
CA GLU A 21 -2.19 21.81 6.17
C GLU A 21 -1.68 22.28 4.79
N GLY A 22 -2.61 22.64 3.90
CA GLY A 22 -2.29 23.14 2.58
C GLY A 22 -1.63 22.13 1.64
N LEU A 23 -1.65 20.84 1.98
CA LEU A 23 -0.94 19.82 1.23
C LEU A 23 -1.61 19.58 -0.13
N GLY A 24 -0.83 19.75 -1.21
CA GLY A 24 -1.27 19.48 -2.58
C GLY A 24 -0.30 18.56 -3.30
N PHE A 25 -0.82 17.54 -3.99
CA PHE A 25 -0.04 16.64 -4.84
C PHE A 25 -0.94 15.93 -5.84
N ALA A 26 -0.32 15.39 -6.86
CA ALA A 26 -1.00 14.56 -7.85
C ALA A 26 -0.18 13.30 -8.12
N LEU A 27 -0.84 12.22 -8.57
CA LEU A 27 -0.20 10.98 -9.02
C LEU A 27 -0.86 10.52 -10.31
N ASP A 28 -0.08 10.34 -11.34
CA ASP A 28 -0.54 9.81 -12.62
C ASP A 28 -0.24 8.32 -12.78
N SER A 29 -0.90 7.71 -13.75
CA SER A 29 -0.70 6.32 -14.16
C SER A 29 0.78 6.02 -14.43
N GLY A 30 1.32 4.95 -13.82
CA GLY A 30 2.72 4.52 -13.91
C GLY A 30 3.65 5.20 -12.90
N GLU A 31 3.19 6.19 -12.16
CA GLU A 31 4.03 6.91 -11.19
C GLU A 31 4.11 6.21 -9.81
N GLY A 32 5.19 6.53 -9.09
CA GLY A 32 5.38 6.19 -7.69
C GLY A 32 5.61 7.43 -6.83
N LEU A 33 4.92 7.53 -5.70
CA LEU A 33 5.06 8.60 -4.72
C LEU A 33 5.59 8.03 -3.40
N HIS A 34 6.77 8.48 -2.98
CA HIS A 34 7.38 8.14 -1.71
C HIS A 34 7.10 9.23 -0.68
N LEU A 35 6.37 8.88 0.38
CA LEU A 35 6.11 9.76 1.51
C LEU A 35 7.28 9.70 2.48
N THR A 36 7.91 10.85 2.74
CA THR A 36 9.05 10.97 3.64
C THR A 36 8.73 11.93 4.79
N GLY A 37 9.54 11.89 5.84
CA GLY A 37 9.42 12.74 7.02
C GLY A 37 9.60 11.96 8.32
N PRO A 38 9.72 12.66 9.46
CA PRO A 38 9.94 12.04 10.77
C PRO A 38 8.78 11.16 11.21
N ASN A 39 9.00 10.36 12.27
CA ASN A 39 7.92 9.58 12.88
C ASN A 39 6.84 10.51 13.44
N GLY A 40 5.58 10.14 13.24
CA GLY A 40 4.43 10.91 13.73
C GLY A 40 4.06 12.15 12.90
N CYS A 41 4.77 12.45 11.78
CA CYS A 41 4.42 13.58 10.91
C CYS A 41 3.15 13.38 10.07
N GLY A 42 2.55 12.19 10.07
CA GLY A 42 1.27 11.96 9.39
C GLY A 42 1.32 11.07 8.14
N LYS A 43 2.46 10.41 7.81
CA LYS A 43 2.58 9.52 6.62
C LYS A 43 1.48 8.46 6.56
N SER A 44 1.33 7.65 7.60
CA SER A 44 0.28 6.63 7.70
C SER A 44 -1.11 7.24 7.69
N SER A 45 -1.28 8.43 8.28
CA SER A 45 -2.56 9.15 8.27
C SER A 45 -2.91 9.64 6.88
N LEU A 46 -1.95 10.13 6.10
CA LEU A 46 -2.15 10.50 4.70
C LEU A 46 -2.51 9.27 3.84
N ILE A 47 -1.81 8.15 4.01
CA ILE A 47 -2.17 6.88 3.34
C ILE A 47 -3.62 6.47 3.67
N ARG A 48 -4.02 6.52 4.93
CA ARG A 48 -5.39 6.20 5.35
C ARG A 48 -6.43 7.21 4.83
N LEU A 49 -6.07 8.49 4.72
CA LEU A 49 -6.91 9.50 4.08
C LEU A 49 -7.09 9.20 2.59
N ILE A 50 -6.01 8.90 1.86
CA ILE A 50 -6.08 8.48 0.46
C ILE A 50 -6.92 7.19 0.32
N ALA A 51 -6.82 6.25 1.25
CA ALA A 51 -7.65 5.03 1.27
C ALA A 51 -9.15 5.29 1.56
N GLY A 52 -9.52 6.50 2.00
CA GLY A 52 -10.89 6.84 2.40
C GLY A 52 -11.28 6.40 3.80
N LEU A 53 -10.29 6.04 4.61
CA LEU A 53 -10.48 5.64 6.01
C LEU A 53 -10.44 6.83 6.99
N LEU A 54 -10.02 7.99 6.52
CA LEU A 54 -10.03 9.24 7.27
C LEU A 54 -10.66 10.35 6.42
N THR A 55 -11.29 11.30 7.09
CA THR A 55 -11.85 12.51 6.49
C THR A 55 -10.86 13.66 6.65
N ASN A 56 -10.61 14.42 5.59
CA ASN A 56 -9.81 15.64 5.64
C ASN A 56 -10.56 16.76 6.37
N ALA A 57 -9.83 17.61 7.08
CA ALA A 57 -10.39 18.79 7.76
C ALA A 57 -10.62 19.95 6.77
N ALA A 58 -9.80 20.05 5.72
CA ALA A 58 -9.94 21.02 4.64
C ALA A 58 -9.36 20.46 3.33
N GLY A 59 -9.63 21.13 2.23
CA GLY A 59 -9.20 20.73 0.89
C GLY A 59 -10.05 19.65 0.25
N SER A 60 -9.60 19.12 -0.87
CA SER A 60 -10.29 18.07 -1.63
C SER A 60 -9.31 17.02 -2.14
N ILE A 61 -9.80 15.79 -2.31
CA ILE A 61 -9.05 14.70 -2.91
C ILE A 61 -9.94 13.88 -3.82
N GLU A 62 -9.54 13.77 -5.08
CA GLU A 62 -10.08 12.81 -6.03
C GLU A 62 -9.07 11.67 -6.17
N ARG A 63 -9.55 10.43 -6.20
CA ARG A 63 -8.67 9.27 -6.26
C ARG A 63 -9.33 8.09 -6.95
N ALA A 64 -8.51 7.28 -7.61
CA ALA A 64 -8.90 5.98 -8.11
C ALA A 64 -9.17 4.98 -6.97
N GLU A 65 -9.81 3.86 -7.29
CA GLU A 65 -9.94 2.76 -6.34
C GLU A 65 -8.56 2.24 -5.91
N ALA A 66 -8.41 2.03 -4.60
CA ALA A 66 -7.13 1.68 -4.01
C ALA A 66 -7.15 0.35 -3.24
N ALA A 67 -6.01 -0.31 -3.20
CA ALA A 67 -5.72 -1.41 -2.29
C ALA A 67 -4.67 -0.96 -1.25
N LEU A 68 -4.99 -1.16 0.03
CA LEU A 68 -4.13 -0.72 1.15
C LEU A 68 -3.41 -1.91 1.77
N ALA A 69 -2.09 -1.79 1.98
CA ALA A 69 -1.33 -2.60 2.93
C ALA A 69 -0.82 -1.71 4.05
N ASP A 70 -1.36 -1.88 5.24
CA ASP A 70 -0.87 -1.29 6.48
C ASP A 70 -0.37 -2.39 7.44
N GLU A 71 -0.26 -2.11 8.71
CA GLU A 71 0.18 -3.08 9.72
C GLU A 71 -0.76 -4.28 9.91
N HIS A 72 -2.03 -4.15 9.52
CA HIS A 72 -3.04 -5.19 9.65
C HIS A 72 -2.94 -6.19 8.50
N LEU A 73 -3.05 -7.49 8.83
CA LEU A 73 -3.01 -8.54 7.81
C LEU A 73 -4.26 -8.50 6.91
N ALA A 74 -5.41 -8.15 7.49
CA ALA A 74 -6.72 -8.09 6.82
C ALA A 74 -7.09 -9.39 6.05
N LEU A 75 -6.73 -10.53 6.63
CA LEU A 75 -7.12 -11.88 6.20
C LEU A 75 -7.79 -12.59 7.36
N ASP A 76 -8.83 -13.36 7.09
CA ASP A 76 -9.48 -14.18 8.10
C ASP A 76 -8.50 -15.26 8.62
N ARG A 77 -8.29 -15.26 9.92
CA ARG A 77 -7.28 -16.10 10.58
C ARG A 77 -7.66 -17.58 10.64
N GLU A 78 -8.95 -17.88 10.57
CA GLU A 78 -9.46 -19.26 10.66
C GLU A 78 -9.50 -19.97 9.30
N LEU A 79 -9.47 -19.21 8.21
CA LEU A 79 -9.41 -19.77 6.87
C LEU A 79 -7.99 -20.18 6.48
N SER A 80 -7.88 -21.10 5.51
CA SER A 80 -6.61 -21.34 4.83
C SER A 80 -6.21 -20.08 4.04
N LEU A 81 -4.91 -19.88 3.83
CA LEU A 81 -4.38 -18.70 3.13
C LEU A 81 -5.02 -18.55 1.74
N GLY A 82 -5.17 -19.65 1.01
CA GLY A 82 -5.80 -19.64 -0.31
C GLY A 82 -7.24 -19.13 -0.28
N HIS A 83 -8.06 -19.62 0.66
CA HIS A 83 -9.44 -19.17 0.83
C HIS A 83 -9.51 -17.72 1.31
N ALA A 84 -8.67 -17.32 2.27
CA ALA A 84 -8.64 -15.96 2.78
C ALA A 84 -8.26 -14.93 1.69
N LEU A 85 -7.31 -15.27 0.82
CA LEU A 85 -6.97 -14.45 -0.35
C LEU A 85 -8.07 -14.44 -1.41
N ALA A 86 -8.74 -15.58 -1.65
CA ALA A 86 -9.83 -15.69 -2.63
C ALA A 86 -11.06 -14.85 -2.25
N PHE A 87 -11.27 -14.54 -0.97
CA PHE A 87 -12.31 -13.62 -0.51
C PHE A 87 -12.28 -12.28 -1.25
N TRP A 88 -11.10 -11.78 -1.58
CA TRP A 88 -10.93 -10.49 -2.27
C TRP A 88 -11.30 -10.52 -3.75
N ARG A 89 -11.64 -11.71 -4.30
CA ARG A 89 -12.16 -11.95 -5.67
C ARG A 89 -11.43 -11.20 -6.78
N GLY A 90 -10.14 -10.94 -6.57
CA GLY A 90 -9.35 -10.16 -7.51
C GLY A 90 -8.89 -10.99 -8.72
N PRO A 91 -8.78 -10.36 -9.89
CA PRO A 91 -8.41 -11.05 -11.14
C PRO A 91 -6.97 -11.57 -11.13
N LYS A 92 -6.13 -11.09 -10.22
CA LYS A 92 -4.69 -11.40 -10.15
C LYS A 92 -4.32 -12.35 -9.01
N LEU A 93 -5.26 -13.12 -8.46
CA LEU A 93 -5.01 -13.97 -7.30
C LEU A 93 -3.89 -14.99 -7.53
N GLY A 94 -3.88 -15.68 -8.67
CA GLY A 94 -2.85 -16.68 -9.00
C GLY A 94 -1.47 -16.04 -9.15
N GLU A 95 -1.40 -14.93 -9.89
CA GLU A 95 -0.15 -14.15 -10.07
C GLU A 95 0.38 -13.64 -8.72
N ALA A 96 -0.50 -13.15 -7.84
CA ALA A 96 -0.13 -12.63 -6.54
C ALA A 96 0.45 -13.72 -5.62
N ARG A 97 -0.15 -14.91 -5.59
CA ARG A 97 0.38 -16.04 -4.82
C ARG A 97 1.75 -16.47 -5.31
N ALA A 98 1.90 -16.60 -6.62
CA ALA A 98 3.18 -16.97 -7.24
C ALA A 98 4.26 -15.91 -6.99
N ALA A 99 3.93 -14.62 -7.13
CA ALA A 99 4.87 -13.51 -6.95
C ALA A 99 5.48 -13.45 -5.53
N PHE A 100 4.75 -13.94 -4.52
CA PHE A 100 5.16 -13.91 -3.12
C PHE A 100 5.45 -15.31 -2.53
N ASP A 101 5.64 -16.34 -3.36
CA ASP A 101 5.94 -17.74 -2.98
C ASP A 101 4.94 -18.31 -1.95
N LEU A 102 3.65 -18.11 -2.17
CA LEU A 102 2.60 -18.51 -1.26
C LEU A 102 1.85 -19.78 -1.70
N ASP A 103 2.11 -20.29 -2.90
CA ASP A 103 1.38 -21.44 -3.44
C ASP A 103 1.54 -22.70 -2.58
N ARG A 104 2.76 -22.96 -2.07
CA ARG A 104 3.08 -24.13 -1.24
C ARG A 104 2.41 -24.13 0.14
N ILE A 105 1.94 -22.95 0.57
CA ILE A 105 1.30 -22.77 1.87
C ILE A 105 -0.17 -22.34 1.76
N ALA A 106 -0.75 -22.49 0.56
CA ALA A 106 -2.14 -22.07 0.30
C ALA A 106 -3.16 -22.75 1.23
N ASP A 107 -2.90 -23.99 1.65
CA ASP A 107 -3.78 -24.76 2.55
C ASP A 107 -3.50 -24.51 4.05
N VAL A 108 -2.44 -23.76 4.37
CA VAL A 108 -2.08 -23.44 5.76
C VAL A 108 -3.05 -22.40 6.32
N PRO A 109 -3.64 -22.62 7.52
CA PRO A 109 -4.47 -21.61 8.18
C PRO A 109 -3.69 -20.31 8.43
N VAL A 110 -4.33 -19.16 8.18
CA VAL A 110 -3.68 -17.85 8.29
C VAL A 110 -3.07 -17.62 9.68
N ARG A 111 -3.70 -18.13 10.75
CA ARG A 111 -3.16 -18.02 12.12
C ARG A 111 -1.84 -18.77 12.34
N MET A 112 -1.50 -19.72 11.47
CA MET A 112 -0.27 -20.54 11.56
C MET A 112 0.88 -19.98 10.70
N LEU A 113 0.65 -18.90 9.96
CA LEU A 113 1.69 -18.28 9.17
C LEU A 113 2.77 -17.67 10.05
N SER A 114 4.02 -17.88 9.66
CA SER A 114 5.13 -17.10 10.25
C SER A 114 4.96 -15.60 9.97
N THR A 115 5.61 -14.76 10.76
CA THR A 115 5.55 -13.30 10.57
C THR A 115 5.93 -12.88 9.15
N GLY A 116 6.98 -13.47 8.57
CA GLY A 116 7.39 -13.20 7.18
C GLY A 116 6.36 -13.65 6.14
N GLN A 117 5.77 -14.85 6.34
CA GLN A 117 4.69 -15.35 5.49
C GLN A 117 3.44 -14.44 5.56
N GLY A 118 3.05 -14.01 6.76
CA GLY A 118 1.94 -13.08 6.95
C GLY A 118 2.18 -11.73 6.23
N ARG A 119 3.42 -11.21 6.27
CA ARG A 119 3.78 -9.98 5.55
C ARG A 119 3.68 -10.15 4.03
N ARG A 120 4.21 -11.25 3.49
CA ARG A 120 4.07 -11.56 2.06
C ARG A 120 2.61 -11.78 1.66
N ALA A 121 1.80 -12.44 2.50
CA ALA A 121 0.38 -12.62 2.27
C ALA A 121 -0.39 -11.29 2.21
N ARG A 122 -0.04 -10.33 3.08
CA ARG A 122 -0.61 -8.97 3.04
C ARG A 122 -0.34 -8.25 1.71
N LEU A 123 0.89 -8.36 1.20
CA LEU A 123 1.27 -7.76 -0.08
C LEU A 123 0.61 -8.49 -1.27
N ALA A 124 0.55 -9.82 -1.22
CA ALA A 124 -0.17 -10.61 -2.21
C ALA A 124 -1.66 -10.23 -2.27
N ARG A 125 -2.30 -9.94 -1.14
CA ARG A 125 -3.68 -9.45 -1.09
C ARG A 125 -3.84 -8.14 -1.87
N VAL A 126 -2.94 -7.17 -1.69
CA VAL A 126 -2.97 -5.90 -2.43
C VAL A 126 -2.87 -6.16 -3.93
N MET A 127 -1.93 -6.99 -4.36
CA MET A 127 -1.78 -7.36 -5.76
C MET A 127 -3.01 -8.09 -6.30
N ALA A 128 -3.56 -9.05 -5.53
CA ALA A 128 -4.71 -9.85 -5.90
C ALA A 128 -5.97 -9.00 -6.16
N CYS A 129 -6.17 -7.91 -5.40
CA CYS A 129 -7.33 -7.00 -5.57
C CYS A 129 -7.41 -6.38 -6.98
N GLY A 130 -6.31 -6.28 -7.71
CA GLY A 130 -6.27 -5.71 -9.06
C GLY A 130 -6.62 -4.22 -9.15
N LYS A 131 -6.55 -3.49 -8.02
CA LYS A 131 -6.88 -2.05 -7.99
C LYS A 131 -5.77 -1.22 -8.64
N PRO A 132 -6.12 -0.12 -9.33
CA PRO A 132 -5.15 0.71 -10.03
C PRO A 132 -4.19 1.46 -9.10
N LEU A 133 -4.56 1.70 -7.85
CA LEU A 133 -3.75 2.43 -6.89
C LEU A 133 -3.36 1.52 -5.71
N TRP A 134 -2.06 1.40 -5.45
CA TRP A 134 -1.53 0.71 -4.27
C TRP A 134 -1.09 1.71 -3.22
N LEU A 135 -1.53 1.50 -1.99
CA LEU A 135 -1.20 2.29 -0.82
C LEU A 135 -0.44 1.39 0.17
N LEU A 136 0.85 1.66 0.36
CA LEU A 136 1.76 0.79 1.10
C LEU A 136 2.35 1.54 2.30
N ASP A 137 1.94 1.16 3.51
CA ASP A 137 2.44 1.74 4.74
C ASP A 137 3.50 0.84 5.37
N GLU A 138 4.75 1.27 5.35
CA GLU A 138 5.94 0.55 5.84
C GLU A 138 6.04 -0.90 5.34
N PRO A 139 5.86 -1.16 4.02
CA PRO A 139 5.74 -2.52 3.50
C PRO A 139 7.03 -3.34 3.60
N LEU A 140 8.19 -2.67 3.72
CA LEU A 140 9.51 -3.31 3.85
C LEU A 140 9.84 -3.77 5.26
N ASN A 141 9.06 -3.34 6.26
CA ASN A 141 9.32 -3.68 7.65
C ASN A 141 9.19 -5.19 7.88
N GLY A 142 10.32 -5.82 8.26
CA GLY A 142 10.43 -7.24 8.56
C GLY A 142 10.23 -8.17 7.37
N LEU A 143 10.39 -7.69 6.15
CA LEU A 143 10.69 -8.54 5.02
C LEU A 143 12.18 -8.87 4.98
N ASP A 144 12.48 -10.11 4.62
CA ASP A 144 13.83 -10.54 4.24
C ASP A 144 14.23 -9.96 2.86
N ALA A 145 15.45 -10.23 2.44
CA ALA A 145 15.94 -9.78 1.13
C ALA A 145 15.08 -10.29 -0.02
N ALA A 146 14.70 -11.57 0.02
CA ALA A 146 13.86 -12.18 -1.01
C ALA A 146 12.46 -11.53 -1.08
N GLY A 147 11.82 -11.31 0.07
CA GLY A 147 10.52 -10.62 0.14
C GLY A 147 10.60 -9.17 -0.32
N SER A 148 11.71 -8.49 -0.04
CA SER A 148 11.95 -7.12 -0.52
C SER A 148 12.10 -7.08 -2.04
N ASP A 149 12.82 -8.03 -2.64
CA ASP A 149 12.96 -8.16 -4.09
C ASP A 149 11.64 -8.53 -4.77
N GLN A 150 10.84 -9.41 -4.16
CA GLN A 150 9.51 -9.75 -4.63
C GLN A 150 8.61 -8.52 -4.67
N LEU A 151 8.60 -7.72 -3.61
CA LEU A 151 7.84 -6.47 -3.55
C LEU A 151 8.31 -5.47 -4.62
N ALA A 152 9.62 -5.30 -4.79
CA ALA A 152 10.17 -4.39 -5.80
C ALA A 152 9.74 -4.79 -7.23
N LYS A 153 9.79 -6.10 -7.56
CA LYS A 153 9.32 -6.63 -8.84
C LYS A 153 7.81 -6.44 -9.03
N ALA A 154 7.01 -6.69 -7.99
CA ALA A 154 5.57 -6.49 -8.04
C ALA A 154 5.20 -5.02 -8.28
N ILE A 155 5.86 -4.08 -7.59
CA ILE A 155 5.69 -2.64 -7.77
C ILE A 155 6.07 -2.23 -9.20
N ALA A 156 7.22 -2.67 -9.70
CA ALA A 156 7.68 -2.35 -11.05
C ALA A 156 6.68 -2.86 -12.11
N GLY A 157 6.19 -4.09 -11.97
CA GLY A 157 5.17 -4.67 -12.85
C GLY A 157 3.85 -3.91 -12.81
N HIS A 158 3.39 -3.53 -11.60
CA HIS A 158 2.18 -2.76 -11.43
C HIS A 158 2.27 -1.38 -12.09
N ARG A 159 3.36 -0.64 -11.88
CA ARG A 159 3.60 0.67 -12.51
C ARG A 159 3.72 0.55 -14.02
N LYS A 160 4.41 -0.47 -14.54
CA LYS A 160 4.54 -0.72 -15.98
C LYS A 160 3.19 -0.98 -16.65
N SER A 161 2.24 -1.57 -15.94
CA SER A 161 0.86 -1.79 -16.44
C SER A 161 -0.08 -0.59 -16.20
N GLY A 162 0.46 0.57 -15.81
CA GLY A 162 -0.31 1.80 -15.64
C GLY A 162 -0.87 2.01 -14.23
N GLY A 163 -0.54 1.15 -13.28
CA GLY A 163 -0.89 1.36 -11.88
C GLY A 163 -0.05 2.45 -11.22
N GLY A 164 -0.56 3.06 -10.16
CA GLY A 164 0.17 4.00 -9.31
C GLY A 164 0.47 3.42 -7.94
N VAL A 165 1.53 3.90 -7.30
CA VAL A 165 1.92 3.45 -5.96
C VAL A 165 2.23 4.65 -5.06
N VAL A 166 1.58 4.71 -3.90
CA VAL A 166 1.99 5.58 -2.79
C VAL A 166 2.60 4.71 -1.70
N ILE A 167 3.80 5.04 -1.28
CA ILE A 167 4.53 4.27 -0.27
C ILE A 167 5.06 5.18 0.84
N ALA A 168 4.81 4.83 2.09
CA ALA A 168 5.51 5.39 3.24
C ALA A 168 6.60 4.40 3.66
N SER A 169 7.85 4.83 3.71
CA SER A 169 8.96 4.01 4.15
C SER A 169 10.11 4.87 4.63
N HIS A 170 10.80 4.40 5.68
CA HIS A 170 12.07 4.98 6.13
C HIS A 170 13.28 4.42 5.37
N ARG A 171 13.09 3.35 4.59
CA ARG A 171 14.13 2.75 3.77
C ARG A 171 14.13 3.39 2.39
N SER A 172 15.32 3.55 1.81
CA SER A 172 15.46 3.95 0.41
C SER A 172 14.84 2.92 -0.52
N LEU A 173 14.17 3.41 -1.56
CA LEU A 173 13.51 2.59 -2.57
C LEU A 173 14.34 2.62 -3.86
N ALA A 174 14.50 1.47 -4.49
CA ALA A 174 15.10 1.40 -5.81
C ALA A 174 14.13 1.93 -6.90
N GLY A 175 14.67 2.54 -7.95
CA GLY A 175 13.90 3.05 -9.07
C GLY A 175 13.54 4.54 -8.94
N ASP A 176 12.72 5.02 -9.88
CA ASP A 176 12.31 6.41 -9.95
C ASP A 176 11.06 6.67 -9.09
N TRP A 177 11.23 7.48 -8.06
CA TRP A 177 10.19 7.86 -7.11
C TRP A 177 10.11 9.38 -6.98
N ARG A 178 8.92 9.93 -7.16
CA ARG A 178 8.65 11.29 -6.70
C ARG A 178 8.56 11.28 -5.18
N THR A 179 9.12 12.29 -4.54
CA THR A 179 9.12 12.39 -3.07
C THR A 179 8.16 13.46 -2.60
N LEU A 180 7.37 13.17 -1.58
CA LEU A 180 6.53 14.12 -0.85
C LEU A 180 6.95 14.14 0.61
N GLY A 181 7.57 15.24 1.04
CA GLY A 181 7.98 15.46 2.43
C GLY A 181 6.78 15.90 3.28
N LEU A 182 6.62 15.30 4.46
CA LEU A 182 5.66 15.70 5.48
C LEU A 182 6.41 16.16 6.73
N GLY A 183 5.89 17.20 7.41
CA GLY A 183 6.46 17.68 8.67
C GLY A 183 7.52 18.77 8.48
N GLY A 184 7.42 19.56 7.40
CA GLY A 184 8.12 20.84 7.25
C GLY A 184 7.34 21.95 7.92
#